data_02966b059acdf86de873f3d3a389e42f
#
_entry.id   02966b059acdf86de873f3d3a389e42f
#
_cell.length_a   1.000
_cell.length_b   1.000
_cell.length_c   1.000
_cell.angle_alpha   90.00
_cell.angle_beta   90.00
_cell.angle_gamma   90.00
#
_symmetry.space_group_name_H-M   'P 1'
#
loop_
_entity.id
_entity.type
_entity.pdbx_description
1 polymer ?
#
loop_
_entity_poly.entity_id
_entity_poly.type
_entity_poly.pdbx_seq_one_letter_code
_entity_poly.pdbx_strand_id
1 'polypeptide(L)'
;MGERIDHAGIVLSGRVEAWRYTQDGQESLSAVHEAGGLFGDVLMSARTVGSPVELRTARPSKILFLSLDALLRCCAEDGGSDCTRLLSNLLEEISEKYWALQRHIRLLSIPDGRTRLEAYLRQEAGKTGEIVCAGMTREQMARYLGMNRSALSRLLGTMQREGRLELRRGSLRLLNDIET
;
A
#
# COMPACT_ATOMS: atom_id res chain seq x y z
N MET A 1 1.81 4.96 -20.47
CA MET A 1 2.91 4.58 -19.54
C MET A 1 4.20 5.28 -19.97
N GLY A 2 5.04 5.67 -19.03
CA GLY A 2 6.28 6.38 -19.33
C GLY A 2 6.15 7.91 -19.45
N GLU A 3 4.96 8.46 -19.33
CA GLU A 3 4.76 9.90 -19.26
C GLU A 3 5.36 10.46 -17.98
N ARG A 4 5.98 11.63 -18.10
CA ARG A 4 6.60 12.32 -16.98
C ARG A 4 5.53 12.98 -16.14
N ILE A 5 5.51 12.69 -14.86
CA ILE A 5 4.58 13.27 -13.90
C ILE A 5 5.34 14.31 -13.08
N ASP A 6 4.90 15.56 -13.16
CA ASP A 6 5.44 16.69 -12.40
C ASP A 6 4.45 17.24 -11.36
N HIS A 7 3.30 16.58 -11.24
CA HIS A 7 2.24 16.94 -10.31
C HIS A 7 1.84 15.74 -9.44
N ALA A 8 1.59 16.00 -8.16
CA ALA A 8 0.82 15.09 -7.32
C ALA A 8 -0.68 15.43 -7.41
N GLY A 9 -1.53 14.43 -7.22
CA GLY A 9 -2.97 14.60 -7.21
C GLY A 9 -3.56 14.23 -5.86
N ILE A 10 -4.39 15.11 -5.29
CA ILE A 10 -5.21 14.84 -4.10
C ILE A 10 -6.65 14.64 -4.57
N VAL A 11 -7.23 13.49 -4.24
CA VAL A 11 -8.63 13.21 -4.56
C VAL A 11 -9.52 13.97 -3.58
N LEU A 12 -10.23 15.01 -4.06
CA LEU A 12 -11.20 15.77 -3.25
C LEU A 12 -12.53 15.05 -3.14
N SER A 13 -12.94 14.38 -4.21
CA SER A 13 -14.13 13.51 -4.23
C SER A 13 -14.01 12.51 -5.38
N GLY A 14 -14.73 11.41 -5.29
CA GLY A 14 -14.68 10.36 -6.31
C GLY A 14 -13.74 9.23 -5.96
N ARG A 15 -13.17 8.58 -7.01
CA ARG A 15 -12.26 7.43 -6.87
C ARG A 15 -11.32 7.38 -8.07
N VAL A 16 -10.03 7.28 -7.79
CA VAL A 16 -8.96 7.12 -8.78
C VAL A 16 -8.31 5.75 -8.57
N GLU A 17 -8.09 5.03 -9.63
CA GLU A 17 -7.47 3.72 -9.66
C GLU A 17 -6.15 3.79 -10.41
N ALA A 18 -5.10 3.22 -9.82
CA ALA A 18 -3.79 3.07 -10.45
C ALA A 18 -3.66 1.65 -11.00
N TRP A 19 -3.54 1.54 -12.31
CA TRP A 19 -3.42 0.27 -13.03
C TRP A 19 -2.01 0.06 -13.54
N ARG A 20 -1.51 -1.16 -13.41
CA ARG A 20 -0.21 -1.59 -13.94
C ARG A 20 -0.42 -2.66 -14.99
N TYR A 21 0.35 -2.57 -16.05
CA TYR A 21 0.43 -3.62 -17.05
C TYR A 21 1.60 -4.54 -16.75
N THR A 22 1.37 -5.85 -16.78
CA THR A 22 2.43 -6.84 -16.77
C THR A 22 3.08 -6.95 -18.15
N GLN A 23 4.24 -7.58 -18.24
CA GLN A 23 4.91 -7.80 -19.54
C GLN A 23 4.04 -8.61 -20.51
N ASP A 24 3.16 -9.47 -19.99
CA ASP A 24 2.20 -10.27 -20.75
C ASP A 24 0.93 -9.49 -21.15
N GLY A 25 0.90 -8.17 -20.91
CA GLY A 25 -0.24 -7.31 -21.26
C GLY A 25 -1.46 -7.43 -20.34
N GLN A 26 -1.36 -8.15 -19.21
CA GLN A 26 -2.45 -8.24 -18.25
C GLN A 26 -2.53 -6.99 -17.40
N GLU A 27 -3.74 -6.48 -17.19
CA GLU A 27 -4.00 -5.37 -16.29
C GLU A 27 -4.06 -5.85 -14.84
N SER A 28 -3.44 -5.09 -13.94
CA SER A 28 -3.48 -5.34 -12.51
C SER A 28 -3.73 -4.04 -11.76
N LEU A 29 -4.76 -4.02 -10.93
CA LEU A 29 -5.03 -2.90 -10.04
C LEU A 29 -3.92 -2.81 -8.98
N SER A 30 -3.18 -1.71 -9.01
CA SER A 30 -2.02 -1.45 -8.15
C SER A 30 -2.40 -0.69 -6.88
N ALA A 31 -3.28 0.31 -7.01
CA ALA A 31 -3.76 1.10 -5.89
C ALA A 31 -5.14 1.70 -6.18
N VAL A 32 -5.82 2.08 -5.12
CA VAL A 32 -7.09 2.80 -5.15
C VAL A 32 -6.98 4.00 -4.23
N HIS A 33 -7.33 5.17 -4.75
CA HIS A 33 -7.33 6.43 -4.01
C HIS A 33 -8.77 6.95 -3.92
N GLU A 34 -9.29 6.99 -2.72
CA GLU A 34 -10.58 7.60 -2.36
C GLU A 34 -10.37 9.07 -1.93
N ALA A 35 -11.44 9.76 -1.53
CA ALA A 35 -11.35 11.13 -1.03
C ALA A 35 -10.32 11.26 0.11
N GLY A 36 -9.42 12.23 0.01
CA GLY A 36 -8.24 12.40 0.87
C GLY A 36 -7.00 11.65 0.38
N GLY A 37 -7.12 10.71 -0.56
CA GLY A 37 -5.99 9.94 -1.07
C GLY A 37 -5.06 10.77 -1.95
N LEU A 38 -3.75 10.56 -1.79
CA LEU A 38 -2.67 11.19 -2.53
C LEU A 38 -2.02 10.21 -3.52
N PHE A 39 -1.79 10.64 -4.75
CA PHE A 39 -1.06 9.88 -5.79
C PHE A 39 -0.06 10.76 -6.53
N GLY A 40 0.93 10.14 -7.18
CA GLY A 40 1.96 10.87 -7.93
C GLY A 40 2.99 11.61 -7.07
N ASP A 41 2.90 11.52 -5.75
CA ASP A 41 3.74 12.20 -4.76
C ASP A 41 5.24 11.93 -4.94
N VAL A 42 5.62 10.66 -5.09
CA VAL A 42 7.02 10.28 -5.33
C VAL A 42 7.49 10.70 -6.72
N LEU A 43 6.63 10.57 -7.74
CA LEU A 43 6.98 10.88 -9.12
C LEU A 43 7.12 12.38 -9.38
N MET A 44 6.39 13.20 -8.64
CA MET A 44 6.47 14.66 -8.69
C MET A 44 7.90 15.19 -8.43
N SER A 45 8.65 14.52 -7.56
CA SER A 45 10.03 14.86 -7.22
C SER A 45 11.07 14.14 -8.10
N ALA A 46 10.70 13.01 -8.71
CA ALA A 46 11.59 12.18 -9.51
C ALA A 46 11.61 12.64 -10.98
N ARG A 47 12.39 13.65 -11.28
CA ARG A 47 12.47 14.31 -12.62
C ARG A 47 12.82 13.38 -13.79
N THR A 48 13.22 12.14 -13.54
CA THR A 48 13.78 11.20 -14.54
C THR A 48 12.98 9.92 -14.74
N VAL A 49 11.98 9.65 -13.92
CA VAL A 49 11.23 8.39 -13.95
C VAL A 49 9.82 8.62 -14.50
N GLY A 50 9.47 7.89 -15.54
CA GLY A 50 8.09 7.87 -16.05
C GLY A 50 7.16 7.06 -15.15
N SER A 51 5.86 7.35 -15.21
CA SER A 51 4.86 6.64 -14.42
C SER A 51 4.84 5.13 -14.73
N PRO A 52 5.00 4.26 -13.73
CA PRO A 52 4.86 2.82 -13.89
C PRO A 52 3.40 2.38 -13.93
N VAL A 53 2.46 3.30 -13.72
CA VAL A 53 1.02 3.03 -13.67
C VAL A 53 0.25 4.00 -14.56
N GLU A 54 -0.93 3.57 -14.99
CA GLU A 54 -1.95 4.40 -15.60
C GLU A 54 -3.01 4.75 -14.56
N LEU A 55 -3.41 6.01 -14.51
CA LEU A 55 -4.46 6.46 -13.60
C LEU A 55 -5.79 6.55 -14.33
N ARG A 56 -6.83 5.97 -13.77
CA ARG A 56 -8.19 5.99 -14.29
C ARG A 56 -9.17 6.42 -13.20
N THR A 57 -10.12 7.25 -13.54
CA THR A 57 -11.24 7.55 -12.65
C THR A 57 -12.30 6.46 -12.78
N ALA A 58 -12.62 5.77 -11.67
CA ALA A 58 -13.66 4.76 -11.65
C ALA A 58 -15.08 5.35 -11.56
N ARG A 59 -15.18 6.63 -11.20
CA ARG A 59 -16.42 7.42 -11.12
C ARG A 59 -16.07 8.91 -11.27
N PRO A 60 -17.06 9.81 -11.52
CA PRO A 60 -16.80 11.25 -11.56
C PRO A 60 -16.00 11.70 -10.34
N SER A 61 -14.87 12.36 -10.56
CA SER A 61 -13.90 12.68 -9.51
C SER A 61 -13.45 14.13 -9.62
N LYS A 62 -13.24 14.78 -8.48
CA LYS A 62 -12.55 16.06 -8.38
C LYS A 62 -11.16 15.83 -7.82
N ILE A 63 -10.15 16.34 -8.51
CA ILE A 63 -8.75 16.16 -8.15
C ILE A 63 -8.08 17.52 -8.09
N LEU A 64 -7.36 17.77 -7.01
CA LEU A 64 -6.46 18.90 -6.87
C LEU A 64 -5.07 18.46 -7.31
N PHE A 65 -4.52 19.08 -8.34
CA PHE A 65 -3.15 18.86 -8.79
C PHE A 65 -2.21 19.87 -8.17
N LEU A 66 -1.11 19.40 -7.64
CA LEU A 66 -0.06 20.19 -6.98
C LEU A 66 1.27 19.91 -7.64
N SER A 67 1.99 20.96 -8.08
CA SER A 67 3.40 20.82 -8.46
C SER A 67 4.31 21.15 -7.27
N LEU A 68 5.44 20.46 -7.17
CA LEU A 68 6.43 20.74 -6.14
C LEU A 68 6.96 22.17 -6.21
N ASP A 69 7.21 22.65 -7.45
CA ASP A 69 7.71 24.01 -7.66
C ASP A 69 6.69 25.08 -7.22
N ALA A 70 5.38 24.87 -7.46
CA ALA A 70 4.34 25.78 -7.01
C ALA A 70 4.24 25.78 -5.47
N LEU A 71 4.33 24.59 -4.85
CA LEU A 71 4.31 24.47 -3.39
C LEU A 71 5.50 25.16 -2.74
N LEU A 72 6.71 24.95 -3.26
CA LEU A 72 7.93 25.61 -2.75
C LEU A 72 7.89 27.12 -2.90
N ARG A 73 7.38 27.65 -4.04
CA ARG A 73 7.18 29.09 -4.21
C ARG A 73 6.18 29.64 -3.20
N CYS A 74 5.04 28.98 -3.02
CA CYS A 74 4.05 29.38 -2.01
C CYS A 74 4.66 29.45 -0.61
N CYS A 75 5.47 28.48 -0.22
CA CYS A 75 6.15 28.48 1.07
C CYS A 75 7.17 29.65 1.20
N ALA A 76 7.81 30.04 0.10
CA ALA A 76 8.81 31.11 0.10
C ALA A 76 8.18 32.51 0.10
N GLU A 77 7.08 32.71 -0.60
CA GLU A 77 6.45 34.01 -0.82
C GLU A 77 5.54 34.41 0.37
N ASP A 78 4.70 33.49 0.83
CA ASP A 78 3.68 33.79 1.84
C ASP A 78 4.14 33.54 3.28
N GLY A 79 5.26 32.82 3.51
CA GLY A 79 5.71 32.40 4.84
C GLY A 79 4.61 31.68 5.64
N GLY A 80 3.56 31.23 4.93
CA GLY A 80 2.29 30.83 5.50
C GLY A 80 2.36 29.46 6.18
N SER A 81 1.77 29.39 7.38
CA SER A 81 1.63 28.15 8.15
C SER A 81 0.96 27.04 7.34
N ASP A 82 0.08 27.37 6.39
CA ASP A 82 -0.69 26.40 5.61
C ASP A 82 0.13 25.70 4.53
N CYS A 83 1.02 26.42 3.83
CA CYS A 83 1.96 25.82 2.87
C CYS A 83 2.96 24.91 3.60
N THR A 84 3.48 25.35 4.75
CA THR A 84 4.39 24.53 5.57
C THR A 84 3.69 23.27 6.07
N ARG A 85 2.44 23.38 6.53
CA ARG A 85 1.63 22.25 6.99
C ARG A 85 1.36 21.27 5.83
N LEU A 86 1.05 21.76 4.63
CA LEU A 86 0.85 20.91 3.46
C LEU A 86 2.13 20.16 3.10
N LEU A 87 3.28 20.82 3.13
CA LEU A 87 4.57 20.19 2.89
C LEU A 87 4.89 19.12 3.94
N SER A 88 4.62 19.39 5.21
CA SER A 88 4.78 18.41 6.29
C SER A 88 3.89 17.19 6.08
N ASN A 89 2.62 17.37 5.74
CA ASN A 89 1.70 16.28 5.46
C ASN A 89 2.17 15.43 4.26
N LEU A 90 2.71 16.06 3.20
CA LEU A 90 3.28 15.34 2.07
C LEU A 90 4.50 14.51 2.48
N LEU A 91 5.38 15.05 3.33
CA LEU A 91 6.54 14.32 3.85
C LEU A 91 6.14 13.15 4.74
N GLU A 92 5.13 13.33 5.59
CA GLU A 92 4.57 12.25 6.42
C GLU A 92 4.02 11.12 5.54
N GLU A 93 3.21 11.44 4.54
CA GLU A 93 2.62 10.46 3.61
C GLU A 93 3.70 9.68 2.84
N ILE A 94 4.73 10.36 2.33
CA ILE A 94 5.87 9.72 1.66
C ILE A 94 6.64 8.82 2.64
N SER A 95 6.84 9.27 3.87
CA SER A 95 7.52 8.50 4.92
C SER A 95 6.73 7.25 5.27
N GLU A 96 5.42 7.32 5.42
CA GLU A 96 4.56 6.17 5.67
C GLU A 96 4.64 5.14 4.53
N LYS A 97 4.58 5.59 3.28
CA LYS A 97 4.76 4.73 2.10
C LYS A 97 6.14 4.08 2.07
N TYR A 98 7.20 4.83 2.38
CA TYR A 98 8.55 4.31 2.48
C TYR A 98 8.67 3.22 3.54
N TRP A 99 8.16 3.46 4.75
CA TRP A 99 8.19 2.48 5.83
C TRP A 99 7.32 1.25 5.53
N ALA A 100 6.17 1.41 4.86
CA ALA A 100 5.35 0.29 4.40
C ALA A 100 6.13 -0.58 3.40
N LEU A 101 6.84 0.04 2.44
CA LEU A 101 7.69 -0.66 1.49
C LEU A 101 8.85 -1.38 2.20
N GLN A 102 9.52 -0.73 3.14
CA GLN A 102 10.61 -1.33 3.91
C GLN A 102 10.15 -2.54 4.74
N ARG A 103 8.98 -2.44 5.37
CA ARG A 103 8.36 -3.58 6.08
C ARG A 103 8.09 -4.74 5.12
N HIS A 104 7.56 -4.45 3.95
CA HIS A 104 7.27 -5.49 2.94
C HIS A 104 8.55 -6.15 2.41
N ILE A 105 9.60 -5.38 2.13
CA ILE A 105 10.92 -5.90 1.72
C ILE A 105 11.48 -6.83 2.80
N ARG A 106 11.47 -6.41 4.07
CA ARG A 106 11.93 -7.26 5.19
C ARG A 106 11.14 -8.55 5.27
N LEU A 107 9.82 -8.48 5.09
CA LEU A 107 8.96 -9.66 5.09
C LEU A 107 9.34 -10.63 3.96
N LEU A 108 9.52 -10.13 2.73
CA LEU A 108 9.91 -10.95 1.59
C LEU A 108 11.34 -11.51 1.71
N SER A 109 12.20 -10.89 2.50
CA SER A 109 13.56 -11.37 2.77
C SER A 109 13.61 -12.60 3.69
N ILE A 110 12.50 -12.98 4.32
CA ILE A 110 12.41 -14.21 5.10
C ILE A 110 12.30 -15.40 4.14
N PRO A 111 13.29 -16.32 4.08
CA PRO A 111 13.30 -17.38 3.07
C PRO A 111 12.17 -18.39 3.26
N ASP A 112 11.92 -18.80 4.51
CA ASP A 112 10.91 -19.78 4.82
C ASP A 112 9.49 -19.19 4.76
N GLY A 113 8.62 -19.81 3.96
CA GLY A 113 7.26 -19.34 3.73
C GLY A 113 6.37 -19.38 4.97
N ARG A 114 6.59 -20.33 5.88
CA ARG A 114 5.85 -20.42 7.15
C ARG A 114 6.24 -19.29 8.08
N THR A 115 7.53 -19.09 8.30
CA THR A 115 8.07 -18.01 9.14
C THR A 115 7.66 -16.65 8.59
N ARG A 116 7.65 -16.48 7.26
CA ARG A 116 7.17 -15.27 6.60
C ARG A 116 5.69 -15.02 6.87
N LEU A 117 4.86 -16.05 6.76
CA LEU A 117 3.42 -15.95 7.08
C LEU A 117 3.21 -15.61 8.56
N GLU A 118 3.93 -16.25 9.47
CA GLU A 118 3.85 -15.95 10.91
C GLU A 118 4.27 -14.50 11.21
N ALA A 119 5.37 -14.02 10.60
CA ALA A 119 5.81 -12.64 10.75
C ALA A 119 4.78 -11.63 10.23
N TYR A 120 4.17 -11.91 9.07
CA TYR A 120 3.07 -11.10 8.52
C TYR A 120 1.88 -11.06 9.48
N LEU A 121 1.44 -12.23 9.95
CA LEU A 121 0.29 -12.33 10.84
C LEU A 121 0.52 -11.59 12.17
N ARG A 122 1.72 -11.68 12.76
CA ARG A 122 2.07 -10.91 13.97
C ARG A 122 2.06 -9.40 13.71
N GLN A 123 2.57 -8.97 12.56
CA GLN A 123 2.58 -7.55 12.20
C GLN A 123 1.16 -6.99 12.03
N GLU A 124 0.25 -7.76 11.41
CA GLU A 124 -1.14 -7.37 11.21
C GLU A 124 -1.99 -7.48 12.47
N ALA A 125 -1.70 -8.44 13.34
CA ALA A 125 -2.40 -8.60 14.63
C ALA A 125 -2.25 -7.36 15.52
N GLY A 126 -1.14 -6.65 15.36
CA GLY A 126 -0.88 -5.44 16.12
C GLY A 126 -1.11 -5.63 17.61
N LYS A 127 -1.65 -4.59 18.25
CA LYS A 127 -1.95 -4.59 19.70
C LYS A 127 -3.27 -5.28 20.06
N THR A 128 -4.08 -5.69 19.10
CA THR A 128 -5.45 -6.20 19.34
C THR A 128 -5.55 -7.73 19.36
N GLY A 129 -4.50 -8.44 18.95
CA GLY A 129 -4.51 -9.90 18.87
C GLY A 129 -5.45 -10.49 17.79
N GLU A 130 -6.22 -9.65 17.11
CA GLU A 130 -7.11 -10.06 16.02
C GLU A 130 -6.61 -9.51 14.70
N ILE A 131 -6.45 -10.42 13.73
CA ILE A 131 -6.14 -10.05 12.36
C ILE A 131 -7.42 -10.06 11.57
N VAL A 132 -7.89 -8.90 11.23
CA VAL A 132 -8.93 -8.77 10.24
C VAL A 132 -8.25 -8.59 8.89
N CYS A 133 -8.16 -9.66 8.09
CA CYS A 133 -7.78 -9.56 6.69
C CYS A 133 -8.92 -8.94 5.87
N ALA A 134 -9.51 -7.86 6.38
CA ALA A 134 -10.59 -7.16 5.72
C ALA A 134 -10.07 -6.59 4.40
N GLY A 135 -10.59 -7.08 3.29
CA GLY A 135 -10.32 -6.57 1.96
C GLY A 135 -9.25 -7.30 1.16
N MET A 136 -8.53 -8.27 1.71
CA MET A 136 -7.53 -9.02 0.96
C MET A 136 -7.98 -10.46 0.69
N THR A 137 -8.10 -10.84 -0.58
CA THR A 137 -8.39 -12.23 -0.96
C THR A 137 -7.18 -13.12 -0.67
N ARG A 138 -7.40 -14.46 -0.59
CA ARG A 138 -6.31 -15.43 -0.45
C ARG A 138 -5.26 -15.32 -1.55
N GLU A 139 -5.66 -14.98 -2.74
CA GLU A 139 -4.74 -14.79 -3.86
C GLU A 139 -3.91 -13.53 -3.70
N GLN A 140 -4.53 -12.42 -3.29
CA GLN A 140 -3.83 -11.18 -2.99
C GLN A 140 -2.84 -11.36 -1.84
N MET A 141 -3.24 -12.05 -0.76
CA MET A 141 -2.35 -12.37 0.36
C MET A 141 -1.17 -13.25 -0.08
N ALA A 142 -1.42 -14.28 -0.88
CA ALA A 142 -0.35 -15.14 -1.39
C ALA A 142 0.65 -14.34 -2.24
N ARG A 143 0.14 -13.48 -3.13
CA ARG A 143 0.96 -12.58 -3.94
C ARG A 143 1.77 -11.62 -3.07
N TYR A 144 1.14 -11.01 -2.06
CA TYR A 144 1.81 -10.12 -1.11
C TYR A 144 2.94 -10.83 -0.35
N LEU A 145 2.73 -12.10 0.02
CA LEU A 145 3.71 -12.93 0.71
C LEU A 145 4.72 -13.61 -0.22
N GLY A 146 4.69 -13.34 -1.53
CA GLY A 146 5.62 -13.95 -2.49
C GLY A 146 5.50 -15.48 -2.56
N MET A 147 4.30 -16.02 -2.44
CA MET A 147 4.03 -17.47 -2.54
C MET A 147 2.81 -17.75 -3.42
N ASN A 148 2.64 -19.01 -3.83
CA ASN A 148 1.42 -19.37 -4.55
C ASN A 148 0.23 -19.62 -3.59
N ARG A 149 -0.99 -19.45 -4.10
CA ARG A 149 -2.24 -19.60 -3.34
C ARG A 149 -2.36 -20.96 -2.65
N SER A 150 -1.92 -22.03 -3.31
CA SER A 150 -2.01 -23.40 -2.77
C SER A 150 -1.06 -23.60 -1.58
N ALA A 151 0.15 -23.05 -1.66
CA ALA A 151 1.10 -23.07 -0.55
C ALA A 151 0.56 -22.28 0.66
N LEU A 152 0.05 -21.07 0.44
CA LEU A 152 -0.59 -20.29 1.50
C LEU A 152 -1.74 -21.07 2.16
N SER A 153 -2.63 -21.66 1.35
CA SER A 153 -3.78 -22.41 1.87
C SER A 153 -3.36 -23.62 2.71
N ARG A 154 -2.32 -24.33 2.28
CA ARG A 154 -1.75 -25.45 3.06
C ARG A 154 -1.16 -24.99 4.39
N LEU A 155 -0.37 -23.91 4.37
CA LEU A 155 0.24 -23.35 5.59
C LEU A 155 -0.83 -22.92 6.60
N LEU A 156 -1.84 -22.18 6.15
CA LEU A 156 -2.94 -21.74 7.01
C LEU A 156 -3.73 -22.94 7.58
N GLY A 157 -4.00 -23.97 6.78
CA GLY A 157 -4.65 -25.20 7.25
C GLY A 157 -3.81 -25.99 8.25
N THR A 158 -2.48 -25.98 8.09
CA THR A 158 -1.56 -26.61 9.04
C THR A 158 -1.54 -25.84 10.36
N MET A 159 -1.39 -24.52 10.34
CA MET A 159 -1.40 -23.67 11.53
C MET A 159 -2.73 -23.73 12.28
N GLN A 160 -3.85 -23.88 11.56
CA GLN A 160 -5.17 -24.09 12.18
C GLN A 160 -5.24 -25.43 12.91
N ARG A 161 -4.74 -26.51 12.31
CA ARG A 161 -4.70 -27.86 12.96
C ARG A 161 -3.76 -27.88 14.17
N GLU A 162 -2.72 -27.07 14.17
CA GLU A 162 -1.80 -26.88 15.29
C GLU A 162 -2.38 -25.99 16.40
N GLY A 163 -3.59 -25.45 16.21
CA GLY A 163 -4.23 -24.55 17.19
C GLY A 163 -3.59 -23.16 17.28
N ARG A 164 -2.75 -22.78 16.30
CA ARG A 164 -2.04 -21.51 16.30
C ARG A 164 -2.85 -20.37 15.72
N LEU A 165 -3.84 -20.68 14.89
CA LEU A 165 -4.75 -19.70 14.33
C LEU A 165 -6.16 -20.28 14.15
N GLU A 166 -7.14 -19.39 14.17
CA GLU A 166 -8.52 -19.66 13.84
C GLU A 166 -8.86 -18.98 12.51
N LEU A 167 -9.40 -19.77 11.57
CA LEU A 167 -9.93 -19.26 10.31
C LEU A 167 -11.41 -18.96 10.48
N ARG A 168 -11.79 -17.71 10.39
CA ARG A 168 -13.17 -17.25 10.31
C ARG A 168 -13.50 -16.75 8.91
N ARG A 169 -14.79 -16.63 8.59
CA ARG A 169 -15.22 -16.13 7.28
C ARG A 169 -14.76 -14.67 7.10
N GLY A 170 -13.71 -14.45 6.31
CA GLY A 170 -13.14 -13.12 6.04
C GLY A 170 -12.14 -12.60 7.07
N SER A 171 -11.80 -13.37 8.11
CA SER A 171 -10.79 -12.98 9.11
C SER A 171 -9.91 -14.14 9.55
N LEU A 172 -8.77 -13.81 10.14
CA LEU A 172 -7.81 -14.72 10.74
C LEU A 172 -7.58 -14.24 12.18
N ARG A 173 -7.57 -15.15 13.13
CA ARG A 173 -7.23 -14.84 14.51
C ARG A 173 -6.03 -15.67 14.94
N LEU A 174 -4.98 -15.04 15.46
CA LEU A 174 -3.90 -15.73 16.15
C LEU A 174 -4.38 -16.15 17.55
N LEU A 175 -4.23 -17.44 17.89
CA LEU A 175 -4.75 -17.99 19.13
C LEU A 175 -3.71 -18.04 20.25
N ASN A 176 -2.40 -17.90 19.95
CA ASN A 176 -1.34 -17.87 20.96
C ASN A 176 -0.24 -16.90 20.53
N ASP A 177 0.21 -16.06 21.45
CA ASP A 177 1.53 -15.44 21.39
C ASP A 177 2.56 -16.57 21.40
N ILE A 178 3.29 -16.68 20.32
CA ILE A 178 4.45 -17.56 20.27
C ILE A 178 5.53 -16.85 21.09
N GLU A 179 5.57 -17.13 22.39
CA GLU A 179 6.75 -16.83 23.19
C GLU A 179 7.95 -17.47 22.51
N THR A 180 8.94 -16.65 22.24
CA THR A 180 10.26 -17.04 21.73
C THR A 180 11.03 -17.71 22.83
#